data_c8ee04be398dfbdba29e89294734c979
#
_entry.id   c8ee04be398dfbdba29e89294734c979
#
_cell.length_a   1.000
_cell.length_b   1.000
_cell.length_c   1.000
_cell.angle_alpha   90.00
_cell.angle_beta   90.00
_cell.angle_gamma   90.00
#
_symmetry.space_group_name_H-M   'P 1'
#
loop_
_entity.id
_entity.type
_entity.pdbx_description
1 polymer ?
#
loop_
_entity_poly.entity_id
_entity_poly.type
_entity_poly.pdbx_seq_one_letter_code
_entity_poly.pdbx_strand_id
1 'polypeptide(L)'
;MNNPINICHLSEGIAGHNGQVLGVIKTIKDAGFKVEVEEVKVGWSIRPIRSILRFITRKLSRFPNKISIRCIQACYSLDPFKEFDIVISSGSNLAPINLALAKKYQAKNIHMSSIRDWSVGDFTAYITTTQVSFLPNNLRP
;
A
#
# COMPACT_ATOMS: atom_id res chain seq x y z
N MET A 1 0.21 4.97 -28.77
CA MET A 1 -0.95 4.69 -27.87
C MET A 1 -0.41 4.46 -26.49
N ASN A 2 -0.73 5.31 -25.53
CA ASN A 2 -0.30 5.08 -24.15
C ASN A 2 -1.18 3.96 -23.56
N ASN A 3 -0.56 2.84 -23.20
CA ASN A 3 -1.25 1.78 -22.46
C ASN A 3 -1.82 2.35 -21.15
N PRO A 4 -2.98 1.87 -20.70
CA PRO A 4 -3.51 2.29 -19.42
C PRO A 4 -2.56 1.90 -18.29
N ILE A 5 -2.51 2.71 -17.25
CA ILE A 5 -1.77 2.41 -16.02
C ILE A 5 -2.64 1.45 -15.20
N ASN A 6 -2.12 0.28 -14.89
CA ASN A 6 -2.80 -0.71 -14.06
C ASN A 6 -2.59 -0.39 -12.59
N ILE A 7 -3.66 -0.14 -11.86
CA ILE A 7 -3.62 0.21 -10.44
C ILE A 7 -4.23 -0.93 -9.61
N CYS A 8 -3.43 -1.47 -8.69
CA CYS A 8 -3.91 -2.37 -7.64
C CYS A 8 -4.35 -1.53 -6.43
N HIS A 9 -5.65 -1.52 -6.13
CA HIS A 9 -6.22 -0.93 -4.92
C HIS A 9 -6.33 -2.00 -3.84
N LEU A 10 -5.45 -1.97 -2.83
CA LEU A 10 -5.54 -2.86 -1.68
C LEU A 10 -6.63 -2.35 -0.71
N SER A 11 -7.59 -3.20 -0.40
CA SER A 11 -8.76 -2.86 0.41
C SER A 11 -8.96 -3.85 1.56
N GLU A 12 -9.09 -3.35 2.78
CA GLU A 12 -9.52 -4.13 3.95
C GLU A 12 -11.02 -3.98 4.24
N GLY A 13 -11.78 -3.37 3.30
CA GLY A 13 -13.23 -3.20 3.41
C GLY A 13 -13.68 -2.03 4.28
N ILE A 14 -12.78 -1.14 4.70
CA ILE A 14 -13.12 0.04 5.51
C ILE A 14 -13.47 1.20 4.57
N ALA A 15 -14.71 1.67 4.62
CA ALA A 15 -15.24 2.68 3.70
C ALA A 15 -14.41 3.98 3.66
N GLY A 16 -13.95 4.48 4.82
CA GLY A 16 -13.11 5.68 4.89
C GLY A 16 -11.76 5.51 4.20
N HIS A 17 -11.12 4.35 4.36
CA HIS A 17 -9.85 4.04 3.69
C HIS A 17 -10.04 3.91 2.17
N ASN A 18 -11.10 3.23 1.75
CA ASN A 18 -11.43 3.10 0.32
C ASN A 18 -11.70 4.47 -0.32
N GLY A 19 -12.43 5.36 0.37
CA GLY A 19 -12.68 6.72 -0.09
C GLY A 19 -11.40 7.52 -0.35
N GLN A 20 -10.41 7.40 0.53
CA GLN A 20 -9.10 8.05 0.35
C GLN A 20 -8.38 7.52 -0.90
N VAL A 21 -8.35 6.21 -1.11
CA VAL A 21 -7.73 5.59 -2.29
C VAL A 21 -8.42 6.05 -3.57
N LEU A 22 -9.75 6.02 -3.59
CA LEU A 22 -10.53 6.48 -4.74
C LEU A 22 -10.30 7.96 -5.06
N GLY A 23 -10.09 8.80 -4.04
CA GLY A 23 -9.71 10.20 -4.21
C GLY A 23 -8.39 10.37 -4.96
N VAL A 24 -7.37 9.59 -4.59
CA VAL A 24 -6.07 9.60 -5.28
C VAL A 24 -6.20 9.09 -6.72
N ILE A 25 -6.95 8.00 -6.92
CA ILE A 25 -7.20 7.45 -8.28
C ILE A 25 -7.92 8.50 -9.15
N LYS A 26 -8.91 9.19 -8.59
CA LYS A 26 -9.61 10.29 -9.29
C LYS A 26 -8.63 11.38 -9.71
N THR A 27 -7.73 11.81 -8.81
CA THR A 27 -6.72 12.83 -9.12
C THR A 27 -5.82 12.40 -10.29
N ILE A 28 -5.41 11.12 -10.34
CA ILE A 28 -4.62 10.59 -11.45
C ILE A 28 -5.41 10.65 -12.77
N LYS A 29 -6.71 10.29 -12.73
CA LYS A 29 -7.60 10.37 -13.90
C LYS A 29 -7.80 11.82 -14.38
N ASP A 30 -8.04 12.73 -13.44
CA ASP A 30 -8.26 14.16 -13.73
C ASP A 30 -6.99 14.82 -14.32
N ALA A 31 -5.80 14.27 -14.00
CA ALA A 31 -4.53 14.67 -14.62
C ALA A 31 -4.34 14.12 -16.06
N GLY A 32 -5.35 13.44 -16.62
CA GLY A 32 -5.35 12.97 -18.01
C GLY A 32 -4.76 11.58 -18.24
N PHE A 33 -4.42 10.84 -17.19
CA PHE A 33 -3.93 9.47 -17.34
C PHE A 33 -5.07 8.47 -17.51
N LYS A 34 -4.91 7.56 -18.48
CA LYS A 34 -5.79 6.40 -18.61
C LYS A 34 -5.40 5.39 -17.54
N VAL A 35 -6.35 4.96 -16.71
CA VAL A 35 -6.08 3.99 -15.63
C VAL A 35 -7.11 2.87 -15.64
N GLU A 36 -6.64 1.64 -15.43
CA GLU A 36 -7.42 0.48 -15.06
C GLU A 36 -7.20 0.18 -13.59
N VAL A 37 -8.28 -0.04 -12.83
CA VAL A 37 -8.21 -0.21 -11.38
C VAL A 37 -8.80 -1.55 -11.01
N GLU A 38 -8.04 -2.34 -10.28
CA GLU A 38 -8.49 -3.59 -9.69
C GLU A 38 -8.47 -3.49 -8.16
N GLU A 39 -9.63 -3.68 -7.53
CA GLU A 39 -9.71 -3.76 -6.07
C GLU A 39 -9.35 -5.17 -5.62
N VAL A 40 -8.32 -5.27 -4.80
CA VAL A 40 -7.83 -6.52 -4.20
C VAL A 40 -8.15 -6.52 -2.73
N LYS A 41 -9.05 -7.40 -2.31
CA LYS A 41 -9.38 -7.55 -0.89
C LYS A 41 -8.24 -8.19 -0.14
N VAL A 42 -7.94 -7.61 1.01
CA VAL A 42 -6.83 -8.01 1.88
C VAL A 42 -7.38 -8.44 3.23
N GLY A 43 -7.00 -9.62 3.64
CA GLY A 43 -7.28 -10.15 4.98
C GLY A 43 -6.04 -10.70 5.64
N TRP A 44 -6.18 -11.18 6.87
CA TRP A 44 -5.13 -11.92 7.56
C TRP A 44 -5.24 -13.41 7.24
N SER A 45 -4.10 -14.05 6.92
CA SER A 45 -4.07 -15.49 6.60
C SER A 45 -4.61 -16.35 7.74
N ILE A 46 -4.35 -15.97 8.99
CA ILE A 46 -4.86 -16.66 10.18
C ILE A 46 -5.52 -15.63 11.10
N ARG A 47 -6.84 -15.53 11.02
CA ARG A 47 -7.63 -14.52 11.77
C ARG A 47 -7.43 -14.54 13.29
N PRO A 48 -7.42 -15.70 13.99
CA PRO A 48 -7.28 -15.72 15.46
C PRO A 48 -5.99 -15.06 15.97
N ILE A 49 -4.89 -15.13 15.20
CA ILE A 49 -3.59 -14.57 15.60
C ILE A 49 -3.26 -13.24 14.89
N ARG A 50 -4.26 -12.55 14.35
CA ARG A 50 -4.08 -11.29 13.58
C ARG A 50 -3.21 -10.25 14.29
N SER A 51 -3.28 -10.17 15.62
CA SER A 51 -2.48 -9.22 16.40
C SER A 51 -0.99 -9.55 16.36
N ILE A 52 -0.65 -10.84 16.40
CA ILE A 52 0.72 -11.32 16.28
C ILE A 52 1.23 -11.07 14.86
N LEU A 53 0.43 -11.42 13.85
CA LEU A 53 0.76 -11.19 12.44
C LEU A 53 1.00 -9.70 12.17
N ARG A 54 0.17 -8.82 12.74
CA ARG A 54 0.35 -7.37 12.65
C ARG A 54 1.68 -6.91 13.25
N PHE A 55 2.04 -7.43 14.41
CA PHE A 55 3.31 -7.11 15.04
C PHE A 55 4.49 -7.58 14.18
N ILE A 56 4.45 -8.83 13.70
CA ILE A 56 5.50 -9.41 12.86
C ILE A 56 5.67 -8.60 11.58
N THR A 57 4.59 -8.33 10.85
CA THR A 57 4.66 -7.60 9.58
C THR A 57 5.20 -6.19 9.75
N ARG A 58 4.86 -5.50 10.84
CA ARG A 58 5.44 -4.19 11.16
C ARG A 58 6.95 -4.26 11.40
N LYS A 59 7.42 -5.25 12.12
CA LYS A 59 8.87 -5.42 12.38
C LYS A 59 9.62 -5.75 11.09
N LEU A 60 9.08 -6.65 10.28
CA LEU A 60 9.68 -7.05 9.01
C LEU A 60 9.71 -5.91 7.98
N SER A 61 8.71 -5.04 7.97
CA SER A 61 8.63 -3.92 7.02
C SER A 61 9.69 -2.83 7.25
N ARG A 62 10.35 -2.82 8.41
CA ARG A 62 11.51 -1.94 8.66
C ARG A 62 12.74 -2.32 7.84
N PHE A 63 12.86 -3.60 7.48
CA PHE A 63 14.01 -4.15 6.77
C PHE A 63 13.52 -4.99 5.58
N PRO A 64 13.06 -4.36 4.49
CA PRO A 64 12.38 -5.02 3.38
C PRO A 64 13.38 -5.77 2.47
N ASN A 65 13.92 -6.88 2.95
CA ASN A 65 14.71 -7.82 2.17
C ASN A 65 13.83 -8.94 1.59
N LYS A 66 14.39 -9.80 0.73
CA LYS A 66 13.64 -10.88 0.06
C LYS A 66 12.91 -11.82 1.02
N ILE A 67 13.51 -12.13 2.17
CA ILE A 67 12.92 -13.00 3.19
C ILE A 67 11.76 -12.28 3.88
N SER A 68 11.98 -11.04 4.33
CA SER A 68 10.95 -10.22 4.96
C SER A 68 9.73 -10.05 4.06
N ILE A 69 9.93 -9.79 2.76
CA ILE A 69 8.85 -9.65 1.79
C ILE A 69 8.02 -10.93 1.68
N ARG A 70 8.67 -12.10 1.59
CA ARG A 70 7.96 -13.39 1.55
C ARG A 70 7.19 -13.67 2.84
N CYS A 71 7.79 -13.40 4.00
CA CYS A 71 7.13 -13.57 5.29
C CYS A 71 5.93 -12.63 5.44
N ILE A 72 6.06 -11.36 5.04
CA ILE A 72 4.94 -10.41 5.04
C ILE A 72 3.80 -10.94 4.17
N GLN A 73 4.08 -11.37 2.95
CA GLN A 73 3.05 -11.90 2.06
C GLN A 73 2.33 -13.12 2.66
N ALA A 74 3.06 -14.02 3.31
CA ALA A 74 2.47 -15.20 3.95
C ALA A 74 1.53 -14.85 5.13
N CYS A 75 1.68 -13.67 5.73
CA CYS A 75 0.82 -13.21 6.81
C CYS A 75 -0.56 -12.72 6.33
N TYR A 76 -0.71 -12.43 5.03
CA TYR A 76 -1.94 -11.90 4.46
C TYR A 76 -2.62 -12.91 3.54
N SER A 77 -3.95 -12.83 3.49
CA SER A 77 -4.78 -13.45 2.46
C SER A 77 -5.14 -12.36 1.45
N LEU A 78 -4.87 -12.62 0.17
CA LEU A 78 -5.13 -11.69 -0.93
C LEU A 78 -6.03 -12.36 -1.96
N ASP A 79 -7.01 -11.62 -2.48
CA ASP A 79 -7.71 -12.06 -3.68
C ASP A 79 -6.73 -12.13 -4.87
N PRO A 80 -6.97 -13.00 -5.85
CA PRO A 80 -6.17 -13.04 -7.08
C PRO A 80 -6.17 -11.67 -7.77
N PHE A 81 -5.05 -11.28 -8.33
CA PHE A 81 -4.90 -10.02 -9.05
C PHE A 81 -4.01 -10.18 -10.29
N LYS A 82 -4.16 -9.25 -11.24
CA LYS A 82 -3.32 -9.16 -12.43
C LYS A 82 -2.03 -8.39 -12.14
N GLU A 83 -1.16 -8.28 -13.13
CA GLU A 83 -0.02 -7.37 -13.07
C GLU A 83 -0.47 -5.93 -12.93
N PHE A 84 0.28 -5.14 -12.17
CA PHE A 84 -0.01 -3.74 -11.90
C PHE A 84 1.26 -2.90 -11.94
N ASP A 85 1.09 -1.62 -12.32
CA ASP A 85 2.17 -0.62 -12.35
C ASP A 85 2.26 0.13 -11.02
N ILE A 86 1.11 0.32 -10.37
CA ILE A 86 1.00 1.06 -9.11
C ILE A 86 0.15 0.27 -8.12
N VAL A 87 0.61 0.18 -6.88
CA VAL A 87 -0.19 -0.31 -5.74
C VAL A 87 -0.55 0.84 -4.83
N ILE A 88 -1.83 0.98 -4.52
CA ILE A 88 -2.36 2.05 -3.65
C ILE A 88 -3.10 1.43 -2.48
N SER A 89 -2.87 1.96 -1.28
CA SER A 89 -3.58 1.52 -0.08
C SER A 89 -3.74 2.64 0.94
N SER A 90 -4.69 2.48 1.83
CA SER A 90 -4.90 3.34 2.99
C SER A 90 -5.10 2.52 4.25
N GLY A 91 -4.60 3.04 5.38
CA GLY A 91 -4.72 2.40 6.68
C GLY A 91 -3.50 1.58 7.09
N SER A 92 -3.15 1.70 8.37
CA SER A 92 -1.89 1.19 8.91
C SER A 92 -1.67 -0.32 8.80
N ASN A 93 -2.74 -1.10 8.62
CA ASN A 93 -2.64 -2.55 8.44
C ASN A 93 -2.15 -2.94 7.05
N LEU A 94 -2.36 -2.08 6.05
CA LEU A 94 -2.03 -2.35 4.67
C LEU A 94 -0.63 -1.86 4.26
N ALA A 95 0.03 -1.04 5.08
CA ALA A 95 1.37 -0.54 4.75
C ALA A 95 2.40 -1.65 4.51
N PRO A 96 2.53 -2.69 5.37
CA PRO A 96 3.50 -3.76 5.14
C PRO A 96 3.26 -4.54 3.86
N ILE A 97 1.99 -4.89 3.56
CA ILE A 97 1.68 -5.66 2.35
C ILE A 97 1.81 -4.81 1.08
N ASN A 98 1.45 -3.52 1.12
CA ASN A 98 1.68 -2.59 0.03
C ASN A 98 3.17 -2.54 -0.32
N LEU A 99 4.04 -2.34 0.69
CA LEU A 99 5.49 -2.32 0.51
C LEU A 99 6.00 -3.65 -0.07
N ALA A 100 5.54 -4.78 0.46
CA ALA A 100 5.99 -6.10 0.02
C ALA A 100 5.60 -6.39 -1.44
N LEU A 101 4.39 -6.03 -1.85
CA LEU A 101 3.93 -6.19 -3.23
C LEU A 101 4.70 -5.29 -4.19
N ALA A 102 4.86 -4.00 -3.84
CA ALA A 102 5.61 -3.06 -4.65
C ALA A 102 7.06 -3.53 -4.88
N LYS A 103 7.75 -3.97 -3.84
CA LYS A 103 9.12 -4.50 -3.95
C LYS A 103 9.18 -5.78 -4.76
N LYS A 104 8.22 -6.70 -4.59
CA LYS A 104 8.19 -7.97 -5.33
C LYS A 104 7.99 -7.77 -6.83
N TYR A 105 7.05 -6.91 -7.20
CA TYR A 105 6.64 -6.69 -8.60
C TYR A 105 7.32 -5.48 -9.24
N GLN A 106 8.23 -4.80 -8.53
CA GLN A 106 8.92 -3.60 -8.98
C GLN A 106 7.95 -2.48 -9.38
N ALA A 107 6.79 -2.44 -8.74
CA ALA A 107 5.75 -1.44 -8.97
C ALA A 107 6.00 -0.17 -8.14
N LYS A 108 5.42 0.95 -8.57
CA LYS A 108 5.29 2.14 -7.74
C LYS A 108 4.27 1.90 -6.63
N ASN A 109 4.41 2.61 -5.51
CA ASN A 109 3.47 2.46 -4.41
C ASN A 109 3.10 3.80 -3.76
N ILE A 110 1.82 3.90 -3.45
CA ILE A 110 1.24 5.05 -2.74
C ILE A 110 0.55 4.52 -1.49
N HIS A 111 0.86 5.11 -0.35
CA HIS A 111 0.21 4.73 0.90
C HIS A 111 -0.27 5.95 1.69
N MET A 112 -1.45 5.82 2.29
CA MET A 112 -2.08 6.87 3.08
C MET A 112 -2.33 6.38 4.50
N SER A 113 -1.61 6.95 5.46
CA SER A 113 -1.89 6.75 6.89
C SER A 113 -1.06 7.70 7.76
N SER A 114 -1.28 7.66 9.07
CA SER A 114 -0.34 8.28 10.01
C SER A 114 1.01 7.56 9.98
N ILE A 115 2.10 8.32 10.13
CA ILE A 115 3.45 7.76 10.19
C ILE A 115 3.59 6.89 11.43
N ARG A 116 4.11 5.70 11.23
CA ARG A 116 4.35 4.72 12.29
C ARG A 116 5.72 4.06 12.11
N ASP A 117 5.80 2.78 12.40
CA ASP A 117 7.03 1.99 12.53
C ASP A 117 7.68 1.53 11.22
N TRP A 118 7.25 2.00 10.06
CA TRP A 118 7.86 1.64 8.77
C TRP A 118 8.67 2.78 8.16
N SER A 119 9.57 2.43 7.28
CA SER A 119 10.37 3.40 6.56
C SER A 119 9.53 4.11 5.50
N VAL A 120 9.27 5.39 5.69
CA VAL A 120 8.53 6.22 4.73
C VAL A 120 9.27 6.32 3.39
N GLY A 121 10.60 6.27 3.41
CA GLY A 121 11.44 6.34 2.20
C GLY A 121 11.31 5.14 1.26
N ASP A 122 10.72 4.02 1.73
CA ASP A 122 10.45 2.86 0.89
C ASP A 122 9.17 2.97 0.06
N PHE A 123 8.38 4.02 0.26
CA PHE A 123 7.19 4.32 -0.56
C PHE A 123 7.54 5.32 -1.65
N THR A 124 6.96 5.16 -2.83
CA THR A 124 7.06 6.14 -3.92
C THR A 124 6.39 7.45 -3.52
N ALA A 125 5.22 7.36 -2.87
CA ALA A 125 4.55 8.49 -2.24
C ALA A 125 3.87 8.03 -0.94
N TYR A 126 4.03 8.84 0.10
CA TYR A 126 3.40 8.64 1.39
C TYR A 126 2.57 9.86 1.74
N ILE A 127 1.26 9.68 1.88
CA ILE A 127 0.33 10.77 2.18
C ILE A 127 -0.13 10.65 3.63
N THR A 128 0.07 11.71 4.40
CA THR A 128 -0.38 11.77 5.79
C THR A 128 -1.18 13.03 6.04
N THR A 129 -2.20 12.92 6.87
CA THR A 129 -2.97 14.08 7.36
C THR A 129 -2.27 14.79 8.52
N THR A 130 -1.24 14.18 9.09
CA THR A 130 -0.49 14.75 10.22
C THR A 130 0.65 15.61 9.68
N GLN A 131 0.72 16.88 10.06
CA GLN A 131 1.90 17.71 9.79
C GLN A 131 3.09 17.14 10.56
N VAL A 132 4.11 16.70 9.84
CA VAL A 132 5.33 16.13 10.44
C VAL A 132 6.52 16.89 9.89
N SER A 133 7.21 17.61 10.77
CA SER A 133 8.33 18.48 10.41
C SER A 133 9.56 17.73 9.86
N PHE A 134 9.64 16.43 10.12
CA PHE A 134 10.75 15.58 9.70
C PHE A 134 10.53 14.84 8.36
N LEU A 135 9.38 15.05 7.71
CA LEU A 135 9.16 14.48 6.37
C LEU A 135 10.05 15.20 5.35
N PRO A 136 10.66 14.44 4.42
CA PRO A 136 11.29 15.04 3.25
C PRO A 136 10.33 15.97 2.52
N ASN A 137 10.85 17.06 1.93
CA ASN A 137 10.00 18.08 1.31
C ASN A 137 9.09 17.54 0.20
N ASN A 138 9.49 16.47 -0.50
CA ASN A 138 8.72 15.80 -1.54
C ASN A 138 7.58 14.91 -1.01
N LEU A 139 7.47 14.74 0.31
CA LEU A 139 6.43 13.94 0.96
C LEU A 139 5.53 14.76 1.88
N ARG A 140 5.71 16.08 1.91
CA ARG A 140 4.82 16.99 2.65
C ARG A 140 3.54 17.21 1.85
N PRO A 141 2.37 17.25 2.53
CA PRO A 141 1.10 17.60 1.88
C PRO A 141 1.12 19.00 1.28
#